data_3fbe13925bc6b94e721779740e5a5624
#
_entry.id   3fbe13925bc6b94e721779740e5a5624
#
_cell.length_a   1.000
_cell.length_b   1.000
_cell.length_c   1.000
_cell.angle_alpha   90.00
_cell.angle_beta   90.00
_cell.angle_gamma   90.00
#
_symmetry.space_group_name_H-M   'P 1'
#
loop_
_entity.id
_entity.type
_entity.pdbx_description
1 polymer ?
#
loop_
_entity_poly.entity_id
_entity_poly.type
_entity_poly.pdbx_seq_one_letter_code
_entity_poly.pdbx_strand_id
1 'polypeptide(L)'
;MQNIIFEYTLTSLQKFKDAGIEVDFVQIGNEITNGLLFPYGKIKNYGSDYQKFFDTAKFLEKGILATRQIFPETKIILHLDCSGDLNRCLWWFSCANQFDLDYDIIGLSYYSLWQGKDLRL
;
A
#
# COMPACT_ATOMS: atom_id res chain seq x y z
N MET A 1 -9.34 -13.19 -7.69
CA MET A 1 -8.11 -12.37 -7.59
C MET A 1 -7.86 -11.87 -6.18
N GLN A 2 -8.84 -11.19 -5.55
CA GLN A 2 -8.71 -10.69 -4.17
C GLN A 2 -8.38 -11.80 -3.16
N ASN A 3 -9.02 -12.96 -3.28
CA ASN A 3 -8.75 -14.11 -2.40
C ASN A 3 -7.32 -14.65 -2.55
N ILE A 4 -6.73 -14.56 -3.74
CA ILE A 4 -5.34 -14.97 -3.98
C ILE A 4 -4.37 -14.10 -3.17
N ILE A 5 -4.60 -12.78 -3.12
CA ILE A 5 -3.78 -11.87 -2.31
C ILE A 5 -3.91 -12.22 -0.83
N PHE A 6 -5.12 -12.40 -0.36
CA PHE A 6 -5.38 -12.79 1.03
C PHE A 6 -4.64 -14.07 1.39
N GLU A 7 -4.82 -15.13 0.62
CA GLU A 7 -4.22 -16.44 0.87
C GLU A 7 -2.68 -16.41 0.77
N TYR A 8 -2.15 -15.72 -0.23
CA TYR A 8 -0.70 -15.57 -0.39
C TYR A 8 -0.08 -14.83 0.80
N THR A 9 -0.66 -13.72 1.20
CA THR A 9 -0.17 -12.92 2.34
C THR A 9 -0.29 -13.71 3.63
N LEU A 10 -1.44 -14.34 3.86
CA LEU A 10 -1.69 -15.16 5.04
C LEU A 10 -0.66 -16.28 5.16
N THR A 11 -0.49 -17.08 4.10
CA THR A 11 0.42 -18.21 4.08
C THR A 11 1.87 -17.78 4.26
N SER A 12 2.28 -16.69 3.62
CA SER A 12 3.63 -16.16 3.73
C SER A 12 3.94 -15.69 5.15
N LEU A 13 3.05 -14.92 5.76
CA LEU A 13 3.24 -14.41 7.12
C LEU A 13 3.13 -15.53 8.17
N GLN A 14 2.27 -16.53 7.94
CA GLN A 14 2.19 -17.68 8.83
C GLN A 14 3.52 -18.44 8.91
N LYS A 15 4.25 -18.57 7.81
CA LYS A 15 5.59 -19.18 7.80
C LYS A 15 6.58 -18.43 8.69
N PHE A 16 6.56 -17.10 8.68
CA PHE A 16 7.39 -16.29 9.59
C PHE A 16 7.01 -16.54 11.04
N LYS A 17 5.71 -16.55 11.33
CA LYS A 17 5.20 -16.81 12.69
C LYS A 17 5.58 -18.21 13.18
N ASP A 18 5.40 -19.23 12.35
CA ASP A 18 5.74 -20.61 12.69
C ASP A 18 7.24 -20.79 12.93
N ALA A 19 8.08 -20.00 12.26
CA ALA A 19 9.53 -19.97 12.47
C ALA A 19 9.96 -19.16 13.70
N GLY A 20 9.03 -18.61 14.47
CA GLY A 20 9.31 -17.79 15.65
C GLY A 20 9.86 -16.40 15.33
N ILE A 21 9.68 -15.91 14.10
CA ILE A 21 10.13 -14.60 13.68
C ILE A 21 9.05 -13.56 14.01
N GLU A 22 9.44 -12.55 14.77
CA GLU A 22 8.60 -11.39 15.02
C GLU A 22 8.73 -10.42 13.83
N VAL A 23 7.60 -9.86 13.41
CA VAL A 23 7.52 -8.95 12.27
C VAL A 23 7.03 -7.58 12.76
N ASP A 24 7.91 -6.60 12.74
CA ASP A 24 7.61 -5.24 13.19
C ASP A 24 6.85 -4.43 12.13
N PHE A 25 7.19 -4.63 10.85
CA PHE A 25 6.62 -3.89 9.74
C PHE A 25 6.25 -4.82 8.59
N VAL A 26 5.11 -4.56 7.97
CA VAL A 26 4.69 -5.21 6.72
C VAL A 26 4.32 -4.12 5.72
N GLN A 27 4.99 -4.11 4.58
CA GLN A 27 4.65 -3.25 3.47
C GLN A 27 3.76 -4.01 2.48
N ILE A 28 2.56 -3.50 2.25
CA ILE A 28 1.63 -4.09 1.30
C ILE A 28 1.86 -3.48 -0.08
N GLY A 29 2.49 -4.26 -0.95
CA GLY A 29 2.96 -3.79 -2.25
C GLY A 29 4.22 -2.94 -2.17
N ASN A 30 4.73 -2.51 -3.30
CA ASN A 30 5.90 -1.64 -3.41
C ASN A 30 5.69 -0.62 -4.50
N GLU A 31 5.89 0.66 -4.18
CA GLU A 31 5.73 1.77 -5.13
C GLU A 31 4.38 1.71 -5.88
N ILE A 32 3.30 1.61 -5.10
CA ILE A 32 1.95 1.35 -5.61
C ILE A 32 1.19 2.63 -6.04
N THR A 33 1.91 3.66 -6.44
CA THR A 33 1.35 4.93 -6.90
C THR A 33 0.31 4.73 -8.01
N ASN A 34 0.56 3.82 -8.93
CA ASN A 34 -0.33 3.50 -10.04
C ASN A 34 -1.21 2.27 -9.78
N GLY A 35 -1.26 1.81 -8.52
CA GLY A 35 -1.96 0.59 -8.15
C GLY A 35 -1.05 -0.64 -8.11
N LEU A 36 -1.64 -1.83 -8.08
CA LEU A 36 -0.92 -3.09 -8.01
C LEU A 36 -1.63 -4.17 -8.86
N LEU A 37 -0.91 -5.24 -9.17
CA LEU A 37 -1.43 -6.39 -9.93
C LEU A 37 -2.09 -5.98 -11.25
N PHE A 38 -1.35 -5.26 -12.07
CA PHE A 38 -1.85 -4.82 -13.38
C PHE A 38 -2.29 -6.00 -14.26
N PRO A 39 -3.37 -5.85 -15.03
CA PRO A 39 -4.19 -4.63 -15.17
C PRO A 39 -5.32 -4.47 -14.12
N TYR A 40 -5.51 -5.46 -13.26
CA TYR A 40 -6.69 -5.57 -12.39
C TYR A 40 -6.80 -4.48 -11.33
N GLY A 41 -5.72 -4.17 -10.64
CA GLY A 41 -5.67 -3.12 -9.62
C GLY A 41 -4.99 -1.83 -10.08
N LYS A 42 -5.01 -1.55 -11.39
CA LYS A 42 -4.42 -0.33 -11.93
C LYS A 42 -5.32 0.88 -11.70
N ILE A 43 -4.76 1.93 -11.11
CA ILE A 43 -5.43 3.23 -10.98
C ILE A 43 -5.40 3.93 -12.33
N LYS A 44 -6.59 4.18 -12.88
CA LYS A 44 -6.76 4.90 -14.15
C LYS A 44 -7.10 6.36 -13.86
N ASN A 45 -6.39 7.29 -14.50
CA ASN A 45 -6.68 8.72 -14.42
C ASN A 45 -6.66 9.27 -12.98
N TYR A 46 -5.47 9.44 -12.46
CA TYR A 46 -5.20 10.15 -11.23
C TYR A 46 -6.01 11.46 -11.12
N GLY A 47 -6.53 11.72 -9.92
CA GLY A 47 -7.16 13.01 -9.57
C GLY A 47 -8.61 13.19 -9.98
N SER A 48 -9.27 12.18 -10.55
CA SER A 48 -10.62 12.35 -11.09
C SER A 48 -11.74 11.85 -10.19
N ASP A 49 -11.68 10.61 -9.72
CA ASP A 49 -12.79 9.96 -9.02
C ASP A 49 -12.26 8.89 -8.07
N TYR A 50 -12.72 8.88 -6.84
CA TYR A 50 -12.38 7.86 -5.85
C TYR A 50 -12.74 6.44 -6.32
N GLN A 51 -13.77 6.28 -7.13
CA GLN A 51 -14.16 4.98 -7.68
C GLN A 51 -13.08 4.33 -8.53
N LYS A 52 -12.18 5.12 -9.12
CA LYS A 52 -11.04 4.59 -9.88
C LYS A 52 -9.95 3.97 -9.00
N PHE A 53 -10.02 4.24 -7.71
CA PHE A 53 -9.17 3.62 -6.70
C PHE A 53 -9.76 2.32 -6.14
N PHE A 54 -11.02 2.01 -6.45
CA PHE A 54 -11.78 0.91 -5.83
C PHE A 54 -11.06 -0.44 -5.91
N ASP A 55 -10.60 -0.84 -7.09
CA ASP A 55 -9.93 -2.13 -7.27
C ASP A 55 -8.62 -2.20 -6.50
N THR A 56 -7.84 -1.12 -6.53
CA THR A 56 -6.61 -0.99 -5.72
C THR A 56 -6.94 -1.14 -4.22
N ALA A 57 -7.96 -0.42 -3.75
CA ALA A 57 -8.38 -0.48 -2.35
C ALA A 57 -8.77 -1.89 -1.93
N LYS A 58 -9.50 -2.62 -2.76
CA LYS A 58 -9.91 -4.00 -2.47
C LYS A 58 -8.73 -4.97 -2.36
N PHE A 59 -7.73 -4.81 -3.21
CA PHE A 59 -6.52 -5.63 -3.12
C PHE A 59 -5.70 -5.29 -1.86
N LEU A 60 -5.54 -4.01 -1.55
CA LEU A 60 -4.85 -3.58 -0.33
C LEU A 60 -5.57 -4.05 0.93
N GLU A 61 -6.89 -3.91 0.97
CA GLU A 61 -7.72 -4.39 2.08
C GLU A 61 -7.46 -5.87 2.39
N LYS A 62 -7.38 -6.71 1.36
CA LYS A 62 -7.13 -8.15 1.54
C LYS A 62 -5.73 -8.44 2.11
N GLY A 63 -4.71 -7.74 1.64
CA GLY A 63 -3.35 -7.85 2.21
C GLY A 63 -3.30 -7.36 3.66
N ILE A 64 -3.97 -6.26 3.96
CA ILE A 64 -4.08 -5.71 5.32
C ILE A 64 -4.79 -6.69 6.25
N LEU A 65 -5.94 -7.22 5.85
CA LEU A 65 -6.72 -8.19 6.66
C LEU A 65 -5.89 -9.44 6.98
N ALA A 66 -5.21 -10.01 5.98
CA ALA A 66 -4.35 -11.17 6.20
C ALA A 66 -3.21 -10.86 7.17
N THR A 67 -2.60 -9.69 7.05
CA THR A 67 -1.54 -9.24 7.95
C THR A 67 -2.05 -9.12 9.39
N ARG A 68 -3.18 -8.45 9.59
CA ARG A 68 -3.79 -8.29 10.92
C ARG A 68 -4.18 -9.62 11.56
N GLN A 69 -4.57 -10.61 10.75
CA GLN A 69 -4.92 -11.93 11.26
C GLN A 69 -3.71 -12.68 11.84
N ILE A 70 -2.55 -12.56 11.22
CA ILE A 70 -1.33 -13.26 11.66
C ILE A 70 -0.54 -12.43 12.67
N PHE A 71 -0.36 -11.14 12.42
CA PHE A 71 0.40 -10.20 13.25
C PHE A 71 -0.45 -8.95 13.54
N PRO A 72 -1.38 -9.01 14.50
CA PRO A 72 -2.32 -7.89 14.74
C PRO A 72 -1.64 -6.59 15.17
N GLU A 73 -0.46 -6.65 15.78
CA GLU A 73 0.28 -5.48 16.30
C GLU A 73 1.34 -4.93 15.33
N THR A 74 1.59 -5.59 14.20
CA THR A 74 2.57 -5.12 13.23
C THR A 74 2.14 -3.80 12.60
N LYS A 75 3.10 -2.93 12.27
CA LYS A 75 2.83 -1.69 11.58
C LYS A 75 2.75 -1.92 10.07
N ILE A 76 1.67 -1.45 9.46
CA ILE A 76 1.42 -1.61 8.03
C ILE A 76 1.83 -0.35 7.29
N ILE A 77 2.65 -0.53 6.26
CA ILE A 77 3.17 0.54 5.40
C ILE A 77 2.46 0.48 4.05
N LEU A 78 1.96 1.63 3.58
CA LEU A 78 1.61 1.85 2.18
C LEU A 78 2.65 2.76 1.55
N HIS A 79 3.24 2.32 0.43
CA HIS A 79 4.46 2.90 -0.12
C HIS A 79 4.28 3.41 -1.55
N LEU A 80 4.56 4.69 -1.75
CA LEU A 80 4.49 5.37 -3.05
C LEU A 80 5.85 5.85 -3.52
N ASP A 81 6.00 6.06 -4.82
CA ASP A 81 7.21 6.59 -5.46
C ASP A 81 7.06 8.03 -5.99
N CYS A 82 5.99 8.72 -5.60
CA CYS A 82 5.67 10.06 -6.09
C CYS A 82 5.94 11.18 -5.08
N SER A 83 6.95 11.05 -4.22
CA SER A 83 7.22 12.03 -3.14
C SER A 83 7.48 13.47 -3.63
N GLY A 84 7.91 13.64 -4.90
CA GLY A 84 8.06 14.96 -5.53
C GLY A 84 6.74 15.57 -6.04
N ASP A 85 5.65 14.81 -6.05
CA ASP A 85 4.31 15.26 -6.48
C ASP A 85 3.35 15.22 -5.30
N LEU A 86 3.33 16.31 -4.52
CA LEU A 86 2.50 16.41 -3.32
C LEU A 86 1.01 16.19 -3.62
N ASN A 87 0.50 16.77 -4.72
CA ASN A 87 -0.91 16.65 -5.05
C ASN A 87 -1.31 15.20 -5.34
N ARG A 88 -0.45 14.47 -6.01
CA ARG A 88 -0.67 13.04 -6.28
C ARG A 88 -0.65 12.20 -5.00
N CYS A 89 0.30 12.45 -4.12
CA CYS A 89 0.38 11.78 -2.83
C CYS A 89 -0.86 12.08 -1.96
N LEU A 90 -1.27 13.34 -1.87
CA LEU A 90 -2.45 13.75 -1.11
C LEU A 90 -3.72 13.09 -1.66
N TRP A 91 -3.90 13.08 -2.97
CA TRP A 91 -5.04 12.40 -3.59
C TRP A 91 -5.05 10.90 -3.28
N TRP A 92 -3.90 10.24 -3.42
CA TRP A 92 -3.76 8.80 -3.20
C TRP A 92 -4.17 8.42 -1.77
N PHE A 93 -3.62 9.11 -0.78
CA PHE A 93 -3.93 8.83 0.63
C PHE A 93 -5.34 9.30 1.01
N SER A 94 -5.88 10.31 0.35
CA SER A 94 -7.31 10.66 0.49
C SER A 94 -8.20 9.51 0.04
N CYS A 95 -7.86 8.87 -1.08
CA CYS A 95 -8.56 7.66 -1.54
C CYS A 95 -8.44 6.51 -0.52
N ALA A 96 -7.23 6.25 -0.02
CA ALA A 96 -7.00 5.21 0.98
C ALA A 96 -7.87 5.44 2.23
N ASN A 97 -7.97 6.67 2.69
CA ASN A 97 -8.81 7.05 3.83
C ASN A 97 -10.31 6.97 3.50
N GLN A 98 -10.71 7.33 2.29
CA GLN A 98 -12.09 7.20 1.83
C GLN A 98 -12.59 5.75 1.82
N PHE A 99 -11.69 4.79 1.56
CA PHE A 99 -11.96 3.36 1.62
C PHE A 99 -11.64 2.72 2.97
N ASP A 100 -11.36 3.51 3.99
CA ASP A 100 -11.07 3.07 5.36
C ASP A 100 -9.96 2.01 5.44
N LEU A 101 -8.90 2.16 4.64
CA LEU A 101 -7.76 1.24 4.69
C LEU A 101 -7.01 1.39 6.03
N ASP A 102 -6.82 0.26 6.71
CA ASP A 102 -6.17 0.19 8.01
C ASP A 102 -4.65 0.09 7.87
N TYR A 103 -3.99 1.23 7.65
CA TYR A 103 -2.53 1.36 7.60
C TYR A 103 -2.02 2.31 8.67
N ASP A 104 -0.74 2.15 9.03
CA ASP A 104 -0.10 2.91 10.10
C ASP A 104 0.93 3.91 9.58
N ILE A 105 1.61 3.60 8.50
CA ILE A 105 2.78 4.33 8.03
C ILE A 105 2.66 4.66 6.54
N ILE A 106 3.01 5.90 6.18
CA ILE A 106 3.19 6.35 4.81
C ILE A 106 4.67 6.19 4.46
N GLY A 107 4.95 5.35 3.45
CA GLY A 107 6.28 5.21 2.87
C GLY A 107 6.38 6.00 1.56
N LEU A 108 7.46 6.74 1.38
CA LEU A 108 7.69 7.52 0.17
C LEU A 108 9.12 7.29 -0.34
N SER A 109 9.25 6.85 -1.60
CA SER A 109 10.54 6.87 -2.28
C SER A 109 10.84 8.27 -2.78
N TYR A 110 12.06 8.74 -2.53
CA TYR A 110 12.51 10.03 -3.02
C TYR A 110 13.80 9.88 -3.82
N TYR A 111 13.76 10.37 -5.04
CA TYR A 111 14.90 10.40 -5.95
C TYR A 111 15.12 11.83 -6.44
N SER A 112 16.13 12.53 -5.94
CA SER A 112 16.39 13.94 -6.24
C SER A 112 16.54 14.24 -7.74
N LEU A 113 17.05 13.27 -8.52
CA LEU A 113 17.18 13.39 -9.97
C LEU A 113 15.84 13.42 -10.72
N TRP A 114 14.82 12.77 -10.15
CA TRP A 114 13.52 12.59 -10.81
C TRP A 114 12.41 13.46 -10.22
N GLN A 115 12.53 13.80 -8.94
CA GLN A 115 11.44 14.38 -8.14
C GLN A 115 11.74 15.79 -7.64
N GLY A 116 12.84 16.42 -8.11
CA GLY A 116 13.23 17.78 -7.74
C GLY A 116 14.26 17.86 -6.61
N LYS A 117 14.89 19.03 -6.50
CA LYS A 117 16.09 19.22 -5.69
C LYS A 117 15.83 19.73 -4.26
N ASP A 118 14.61 20.03 -3.91
CA ASP A 118 14.30 20.68 -2.65
C ASP A 118 13.80 19.71 -1.59
N LEU A 119 14.76 19.03 -0.92
CA LEU A 119 14.57 18.65 0.46
C LEU A 119 14.93 19.88 1.33
N ARG A 120 14.05 20.83 1.44
CA ARG A 120 14.14 21.82 2.51
C ARG A 120 13.58 21.17 3.76
N LEU A 121 14.49 20.69 4.57
CA LEU A 121 14.20 20.28 5.94
C LEU A 121 13.89 21.52 6.78
#